data_c8e8ae2776360f386a40f82706c3d22a
#
_entry.id   c8e8ae2776360f386a40f82706c3d22a
#
_cell.length_a   1.000
_cell.length_b   1.000
_cell.length_c   1.000
_cell.angle_alpha   90.00
_cell.angle_beta   90.00
_cell.angle_gamma   90.00
#
_symmetry.space_group_name_H-M   'P 1'
#
loop_
_entity.id
_entity.type
_entity.pdbx_description
1 polymer ?
#
loop_
_entity_poly.entity_id
_entity_poly.type
_entity_poly.pdbx_seq_one_letter_code
_entity_poly.pdbx_strand_id
1 'polypeptide(L)'
;YIINLINYYTDIYDNVDYSIASAIGEIESGFTSRYMLNNNNIFGGMANGRLISYKSIEYGTLMYIKMLSEGYFGKGFNTVELIGIIYNPMFNENGVKVAKPTWVNNVKRAMEKYSVKEKLDVTVFN
;
A
#
# COMPACT_ATOMS: atom_id res chain seq x y z
N TYR A 1 -1.55 14.32 4.42
CA TYR A 1 -2.93 13.88 4.71
C TYR A 1 -3.12 12.39 4.48
N ILE A 2 -2.66 11.86 3.34
CA ILE A 2 -2.82 10.43 3.02
C ILE A 2 -2.08 9.54 4.05
N ILE A 3 -0.89 9.94 4.48
CA ILE A 3 -0.14 9.21 5.51
C ILE A 3 -0.92 9.17 6.82
N ASN A 4 -1.62 10.25 7.17
CA ASN A 4 -2.47 10.27 8.37
C ASN A 4 -3.65 9.30 8.22
N LEU A 5 -4.23 9.20 7.02
CA LEU A 5 -5.28 8.23 6.75
C LEU A 5 -4.76 6.79 6.86
N ILE A 6 -3.59 6.52 6.31
CA ILE A 6 -2.96 5.19 6.41
C ILE A 6 -2.71 4.85 7.88
N ASN A 7 -2.20 5.81 8.65
CA ASN A 7 -1.99 5.64 10.08
C ASN A 7 -3.30 5.27 10.79
N TYR A 8 -4.37 6.02 10.51
CA TYR A 8 -5.68 5.80 11.10
C TYR A 8 -6.24 4.42 10.75
N TYR A 9 -6.23 4.06 9.47
CA TYR A 9 -6.81 2.80 9.01
C TYR A 9 -5.99 1.58 9.42
N THR A 10 -4.68 1.72 9.59
CA THR A 10 -3.85 0.61 10.11
C THR A 10 -4.01 0.40 11.62
N ASP A 11 -4.60 1.35 12.34
CA ASP A 11 -5.07 1.10 13.71
C ASP A 11 -6.33 0.24 13.72
N ILE A 12 -7.19 0.40 12.72
CA ILE A 12 -8.42 -0.38 12.58
C ILE A 12 -8.12 -1.78 12.03
N TYR A 13 -7.35 -1.85 10.95
CA TYR A 13 -6.89 -3.09 10.34
C TYR A 13 -5.47 -3.38 10.87
N ASP A 14 -5.40 -3.84 12.11
CA ASP A 14 -4.14 -3.93 12.85
C ASP A 14 -3.20 -5.04 12.38
N ASN A 15 -3.66 -5.94 11.49
CA ASN A 15 -2.79 -6.91 10.83
C ASN A 15 -1.95 -6.28 9.71
N VAL A 16 -2.27 -5.06 9.25
CA VAL A 16 -1.52 -4.38 8.21
C VAL A 16 -0.38 -3.58 8.82
N ASP A 17 0.83 -3.85 8.36
CA ASP A 17 2.02 -3.11 8.78
C ASP A 17 1.99 -1.70 8.20
N TYR A 18 2.00 -0.69 9.07
CA TYR A 18 1.96 0.73 8.68
C TYR A 18 3.12 1.11 7.76
N SER A 19 4.32 0.67 8.08
CA SER A 19 5.52 1.00 7.32
C SER A 19 5.45 0.44 5.90
N ILE A 20 5.01 -0.81 5.75
CA ILE A 20 4.86 -1.46 4.45
C ILE A 20 3.74 -0.77 3.65
N ALA A 21 2.59 -0.53 4.26
CA ALA A 21 1.46 0.12 3.58
C ALA A 21 1.83 1.52 3.09
N SER A 22 2.50 2.30 3.92
CA SER A 22 2.94 3.66 3.55
C SER A 22 3.97 3.63 2.43
N ALA A 23 4.93 2.72 2.50
CA ALA A 23 5.99 2.59 1.50
C ALA A 23 5.44 2.17 0.13
N ILE A 24 4.54 1.18 0.10
CA ILE A 24 3.93 0.73 -1.15
C ILE A 24 3.11 1.86 -1.77
N GLY A 25 2.32 2.57 -0.98
CA GLY A 25 1.55 3.72 -1.47
C GLY A 25 2.45 4.80 -2.07
N GLU A 26 3.57 5.09 -1.44
CA GLU A 26 4.54 6.05 -1.96
C GLU A 26 5.15 5.59 -3.29
N ILE A 27 5.55 4.33 -3.39
CA ILE A 27 6.13 3.79 -4.61
C ILE A 27 5.11 3.82 -5.76
N GLU A 28 3.84 3.51 -5.49
CA GLU A 28 2.82 3.40 -6.53
C GLU A 28 2.33 4.76 -7.04
N SER A 29 2.13 5.72 -6.14
CA SER A 29 1.54 7.02 -6.52
C SER A 29 2.42 8.22 -6.18
N GLY A 30 3.41 8.06 -5.31
CA GLY A 30 4.15 9.16 -4.71
C GLY A 30 3.26 10.09 -3.89
N PHE A 31 1.98 9.71 -3.70
CA PHE A 31 0.93 10.52 -3.09
C PHE A 31 0.68 11.85 -3.80
N THR A 32 1.22 12.01 -5.03
CA THR A 32 1.13 13.25 -5.81
C THR A 32 0.69 13.04 -7.26
N SER A 33 0.55 11.79 -7.71
CA SER A 33 0.10 11.49 -9.06
C SER A 33 -1.30 12.07 -9.30
N ARG A 34 -1.42 13.04 -10.20
CA ARG A 34 -2.72 13.66 -10.50
C ARG A 34 -3.73 12.65 -11.02
N TYR A 35 -3.29 11.75 -11.90
CA TYR A 35 -4.18 10.75 -12.47
C TYR A 35 -4.77 9.87 -11.38
N MET A 36 -3.92 9.38 -10.48
CA MET A 36 -4.37 8.52 -9.38
C MET A 36 -5.21 9.30 -8.37
N LEU A 37 -4.78 10.49 -7.98
CA LEU A 37 -5.49 11.30 -6.99
C LEU A 37 -6.85 11.79 -7.52
N ASN A 38 -6.96 12.09 -8.81
CA ASN A 38 -8.24 12.46 -9.42
C ASN A 38 -9.25 11.31 -9.37
N ASN A 39 -8.79 10.07 -9.24
CA ASN A 39 -9.62 8.89 -9.07
C ASN A 39 -9.70 8.44 -7.60
N ASN A 40 -9.14 9.22 -6.69
CA ASN A 40 -9.07 8.87 -5.26
C ASN A 40 -8.46 7.49 -5.02
N ASN A 41 -7.50 7.10 -5.87
CA ASN A 41 -6.88 5.79 -5.88
C ASN A 41 -5.37 5.97 -5.72
N ILE A 42 -4.82 5.58 -4.56
CA ILE A 42 -3.42 5.83 -4.24
C ILE A 42 -2.49 4.66 -4.54
N PHE A 43 -3.05 3.51 -4.91
CA PHE A 43 -2.26 2.28 -5.07
C PHE A 43 -2.32 1.67 -6.47
N GLY A 44 -3.10 2.26 -7.38
CA GLY A 44 -3.14 1.83 -8.77
C GLY A 44 -4.04 0.64 -9.07
N GLY A 45 -4.96 0.31 -8.16
CA GLY A 45 -5.88 -0.82 -8.38
C GLY A 45 -6.71 -0.65 -9.65
N MET A 46 -6.80 -1.73 -10.44
CA MET A 46 -7.44 -1.74 -11.75
C MET A 46 -8.65 -2.67 -11.77
N ALA A 47 -9.65 -2.32 -12.55
CA ALA A 47 -10.78 -3.18 -12.86
C ALA A 47 -11.16 -2.97 -14.34
N ASN A 48 -11.35 -4.06 -15.08
CA ASN A 48 -11.73 -4.02 -16.49
C ASN A 48 -10.80 -3.13 -17.34
N GLY A 49 -9.48 -3.18 -17.05
CA GLY A 49 -8.48 -2.40 -17.76
C GLY A 49 -8.44 -0.93 -17.44
N ARG A 50 -9.18 -0.48 -16.45
CA ARG A 50 -9.24 0.92 -16.01
C ARG A 50 -8.88 1.07 -14.55
N LEU A 51 -8.29 2.23 -14.21
CA LEU A 51 -8.05 2.58 -12.81
C LEU A 51 -9.39 2.68 -12.06
N ILE A 52 -9.48 1.98 -10.92
CA ILE A 52 -10.69 2.06 -10.09
C ILE A 52 -10.81 3.48 -9.55
N SER A 53 -12.00 4.06 -9.66
CA SER A 53 -12.31 5.38 -9.12
C SER A 53 -13.15 5.23 -7.86
N TYR A 54 -12.73 5.90 -6.79
CA TYR A 54 -13.43 5.88 -5.51
C TYR A 54 -14.11 7.23 -5.25
N LYS A 55 -15.12 7.23 -4.37
CA LYS A 55 -15.94 8.42 -4.10
C LYS A 55 -15.18 9.53 -3.35
N SER A 56 -14.10 9.16 -2.63
CA SER A 56 -13.27 10.11 -1.88
C SER A 56 -11.89 9.52 -1.67
N ILE A 57 -10.93 10.37 -1.34
CA ILE A 57 -9.57 9.90 -1.03
C ILE A 57 -9.57 9.07 0.26
N GLU A 58 -10.44 9.40 1.21
CA GLU A 58 -10.61 8.68 2.46
C GLU A 58 -11.10 7.25 2.18
N TYR A 59 -12.11 7.13 1.34
CA TYR A 59 -12.65 5.82 0.97
C TYR A 59 -11.65 5.02 0.14
N GLY A 60 -10.96 5.66 -0.79
CA GLY A 60 -9.92 4.99 -1.60
C GLY A 60 -8.77 4.46 -0.73
N THR A 61 -8.35 5.25 0.26
CA THR A 61 -7.30 4.83 1.19
C THR A 61 -7.78 3.70 2.08
N LEU A 62 -9.02 3.78 2.58
CA LEU A 62 -9.63 2.69 3.34
C LEU A 62 -9.64 1.39 2.55
N MET A 63 -10.07 1.45 1.28
CA MET A 63 -10.13 0.27 0.41
C MET A 63 -8.75 -0.31 0.12
N TYR A 64 -7.74 0.55 0.02
CA TYR A 64 -6.35 0.12 -0.09
C TYR A 64 -5.92 -0.70 1.14
N ILE A 65 -6.13 -0.18 2.33
CA ILE A 65 -5.76 -0.87 3.58
C ILE A 65 -6.57 -2.15 3.75
N LYS A 66 -7.86 -2.11 3.45
CA LYS A 66 -8.72 -3.30 3.51
C LYS A 66 -8.22 -4.39 2.55
N MET A 67 -7.83 -4.01 1.35
CA MET A 67 -7.27 -4.94 0.36
C MET A 67 -5.97 -5.59 0.88
N LEU A 68 -5.08 -4.80 1.48
CA LEU A 68 -3.86 -5.33 2.08
C LEU A 68 -4.19 -6.27 3.24
N SER A 69 -5.15 -5.89 4.08
CA SER A 69 -5.56 -6.70 5.23
C SER A 69 -6.12 -8.05 4.82
N GLU A 70 -7.05 -8.06 3.88
CA GLU A 70 -7.78 -9.27 3.49
C GLU A 70 -7.01 -10.10 2.45
N GLY A 71 -6.35 -9.44 1.51
CA GLY A 71 -5.73 -10.08 0.37
C GLY A 71 -4.27 -10.49 0.58
N TYR A 72 -3.59 -9.88 1.53
CA TYR A 72 -2.16 -10.11 1.75
C TYR A 72 -1.86 -10.50 3.19
N PHE A 73 -1.91 -9.55 4.12
CA PHE A 73 -1.54 -9.82 5.52
C PHE A 73 -2.41 -10.91 6.16
N GLY A 74 -3.70 -10.90 5.90
CA GLY A 74 -4.63 -11.90 6.43
C GLY A 74 -4.43 -13.30 5.85
N LYS A 75 -3.71 -13.41 4.73
CA LYS A 75 -3.37 -14.68 4.08
C LYS A 75 -1.93 -15.11 4.35
N GLY A 76 -1.22 -14.40 5.23
CA GLY A 76 0.16 -14.71 5.58
C GLY A 76 1.21 -14.05 4.70
N PHE A 77 0.82 -13.22 3.71
CA PHE A 77 1.75 -12.45 2.91
C PHE A 77 2.05 -11.15 3.67
N ASN A 78 2.93 -11.25 4.66
CA ASN A 78 3.18 -10.18 5.64
C ASN A 78 4.59 -9.60 5.61
N THR A 79 5.36 -9.90 4.57
CA THR A 79 6.66 -9.27 4.31
C THR A 79 6.65 -8.65 2.92
N VAL A 80 7.57 -7.72 2.68
CA VAL A 80 7.70 -7.08 1.36
C VAL A 80 7.94 -8.13 0.28
N GLU A 81 8.80 -9.12 0.55
CA GLU A 81 9.13 -10.18 -0.39
C GLU A 81 7.90 -11.04 -0.71
N LEU A 82 7.13 -11.43 0.29
CA LEU A 82 5.93 -12.24 0.09
C LEU A 82 4.84 -11.47 -0.65
N ILE A 83 4.62 -10.21 -0.29
CA ILE A 83 3.66 -9.35 -0.97
C ILE A 83 4.06 -9.19 -2.44
N GLY A 84 5.35 -9.00 -2.70
CA GLY A 84 5.86 -8.79 -4.06
C GLY A 84 5.70 -10.00 -4.97
N ILE A 85 5.62 -11.21 -4.44
CA ILE A 85 5.36 -12.41 -5.25
C ILE A 85 4.02 -12.28 -5.98
N ILE A 86 3.05 -11.64 -5.35
CA ILE A 86 1.72 -11.44 -5.94
C ILE A 86 1.64 -10.09 -6.63
N TYR A 87 2.17 -9.04 -5.98
CA TYR A 87 1.98 -7.66 -6.42
C TYR A 87 2.87 -7.27 -7.59
N ASN A 88 4.15 -7.71 -7.57
CA ASN A 88 5.12 -7.38 -8.62
C ASN A 88 6.06 -8.57 -8.84
N PRO A 89 5.56 -9.66 -9.44
CA PRO A 89 6.33 -10.89 -9.57
C PRO A 89 7.30 -10.88 -10.74
N MET A 90 8.31 -11.73 -10.62
CA MET A 90 9.16 -12.16 -11.73
C MET A 90 9.56 -13.62 -11.50
N PHE A 91 10.10 -14.28 -12.52
CA PHE A 91 10.69 -15.60 -12.38
C PHE A 91 12.20 -15.46 -12.32
N ASN A 92 12.83 -16.13 -11.35
CA ASN A 92 14.28 -16.15 -11.26
C ASN A 92 14.86 -17.15 -12.27
N GLU A 93 16.19 -17.28 -12.31
CA GLU A 93 16.89 -18.16 -13.24
C GLU A 93 16.53 -19.65 -13.06
N ASN A 94 16.02 -20.04 -11.90
CA ASN A 94 15.55 -21.39 -11.62
C ASN A 94 14.06 -21.59 -11.91
N GLY A 95 13.40 -20.59 -12.53
CA GLY A 95 11.98 -20.64 -12.85
C GLY A 95 11.06 -20.49 -11.65
N VAL A 96 11.58 -20.04 -10.51
CA VAL A 96 10.78 -19.83 -9.30
C VAL A 96 10.21 -18.42 -9.30
N LYS A 97 8.92 -18.29 -8.99
CA LYS A 97 8.24 -17.01 -8.88
C LYS A 97 8.69 -16.29 -7.61
N VAL A 98 9.23 -15.10 -7.77
CA VAL A 98 9.72 -14.27 -6.66
C VAL A 98 9.24 -12.84 -6.85
N ALA A 99 9.34 -12.02 -5.80
CA ALA A 99 9.14 -10.58 -5.92
C ALA A 99 10.28 -9.97 -6.74
N LYS A 100 9.95 -8.98 -7.59
CA LYS A 100 10.97 -8.27 -8.36
C LYS A 100 11.95 -7.56 -7.41
N PRO A 101 13.27 -7.89 -7.47
CA PRO A 101 14.22 -7.36 -6.47
C PRO A 101 14.30 -5.84 -6.42
N THR A 102 14.21 -5.16 -7.57
CA THR A 102 14.24 -3.69 -7.60
C THR A 102 13.04 -3.08 -6.88
N TRP A 103 11.86 -3.69 -7.04
CA TRP A 103 10.66 -3.25 -6.34
C TRP A 103 10.82 -3.45 -4.82
N VAL A 104 11.29 -4.64 -4.41
CA VAL A 104 11.52 -4.94 -2.98
C VAL A 104 12.47 -3.93 -2.37
N ASN A 105 13.60 -3.65 -3.04
CA ASN A 105 14.59 -2.70 -2.55
C ASN A 105 14.02 -1.27 -2.45
N ASN A 106 13.23 -0.85 -3.44
CA ASN A 106 12.60 0.47 -3.43
C ASN A 106 11.59 0.59 -2.29
N VAL A 107 10.77 -0.44 -2.06
CA VAL A 107 9.81 -0.44 -0.95
C VAL A 107 10.55 -0.39 0.38
N LYS A 108 11.58 -1.22 0.56
CA LYS A 108 12.36 -1.24 1.81
C LYS A 108 13.03 0.09 2.08
N ARG A 109 13.55 0.76 1.05
CA ARG A 109 14.13 2.09 1.19
C ARG A 109 13.09 3.12 1.62
N ALA A 110 11.90 3.07 1.02
CA ALA A 110 10.80 3.96 1.41
C ALA A 110 10.34 3.68 2.84
N MET A 111 10.35 2.41 3.28
CA MET A 111 9.97 2.05 4.65
C MET A 111 10.79 2.76 5.73
N GLU A 112 12.04 3.13 5.42
CA GLU A 112 12.89 3.83 6.38
C GLU A 112 12.26 5.15 6.85
N LYS A 113 11.48 5.81 5.99
CA LYS A 113 10.76 7.05 6.32
C LYS A 113 9.61 6.80 7.29
N TYR A 114 9.13 5.57 7.36
CA TYR A 114 7.92 5.19 8.10
C TYR A 114 8.23 4.15 9.18
N SER A 115 9.49 4.12 9.66
CA SER A 115 9.97 3.13 10.63
C SER A 115 9.29 3.26 12.00
N VAL A 116 8.79 4.46 12.33
CA VAL A 116 8.08 4.72 13.58
C VAL A 116 6.71 5.29 13.25
N LYS A 117 5.66 4.58 13.71
CA LYS A 117 4.29 5.06 13.58
C LYS A 117 4.07 6.20 14.56
N GLU A 118 3.73 7.38 14.05
CA GLU A 118 3.48 8.54 14.88
C GLU A 118 2.18 8.40 15.68
N LYS A 119 2.11 9.11 16.81
CA LYS A 119 0.88 9.18 17.59
C LYS A 119 -0.21 9.82 16.74
N LEU A 120 -1.36 9.14 16.64
CA LEU A 120 -2.49 9.62 15.86
C LEU A 120 -3.06 10.91 16.45
N ASP A 121 -3.20 11.94 15.61
CA ASP A 121 -3.93 13.16 15.96
C ASP A 121 -5.37 13.01 15.46
N VAL A 122 -6.26 12.67 16.36
CA VAL A 122 -7.66 12.42 16.03
C VAL A 122 -8.39 13.67 15.54
N THR A 123 -7.87 14.85 15.80
CA THR A 123 -8.51 16.09 15.30
C THR A 123 -8.47 16.19 13.79
N VAL A 124 -7.55 15.49 13.13
CA VAL A 124 -7.43 15.46 11.67
C VAL A 124 -8.70 14.91 11.01
N PHE A 125 -9.45 14.06 11.72
CA PHE A 125 -10.61 13.33 11.16
C PHE A 125 -11.95 13.87 11.68
N ASN A 126 -11.93 14.93 12.46
CA ASN A 126 -13.14 15.55 12.96
C ASN A 126 -13.53 16.82 12.15
#